data_356667aac0cc5c3bac121891716feef8
#
_entry.id   356667aac0cc5c3bac121891716feef8
#
_cell.length_a   1.000
_cell.length_b   1.000
_cell.length_c   1.000
_cell.angle_alpha   90.00
_cell.angle_beta   90.00
_cell.angle_gamma   90.00
#
_symmetry.space_group_name_H-M   'P 1'
#
loop_
_entity.id
_entity.type
_entity.pdbx_description
1 polymer ?
#
loop_
_entity_poly.entity_id
_entity_poly.type
_entity_poly.pdbx_seq_one_letter_code
_entity_poly.pdbx_strand_id
1 'polypeptide(L)'
;MTEFTYLFRGRDTSASPEQMQKTTEKWMAWFKELGAKGHIKEPGHPLEHTGKVVTGKQKIVNDGPYAEAKDVVGGFTVIEADDLLQAVELSKGCPIFEVGGSVEVRPIQKFKM
;
A
#
# COMPACT_ATOMS: atom_id res chain seq x y z
N MET A 1 -7.94 6.40 18.34
CA MET A 1 -7.31 5.36 17.51
C MET A 1 -5.95 5.83 17.02
N THR A 2 -5.12 4.90 16.70
CA THR A 2 -3.76 5.18 16.22
C THR A 2 -3.72 5.08 14.69
N GLU A 3 -2.90 5.90 14.06
CA GLU A 3 -2.74 5.89 12.61
C GLU A 3 -1.63 4.94 12.19
N PHE A 4 -1.91 4.21 11.12
CA PHE A 4 -0.97 3.27 10.50
C PHE A 4 -0.97 3.50 9.00
N THR A 5 0.16 3.25 8.36
CA THR A 5 0.18 3.23 6.91
C THR A 5 0.31 1.79 6.43
N TYR A 6 -0.45 1.48 5.36
CA TYR A 6 -0.28 0.26 4.59
C TYR A 6 0.57 0.59 3.38
N LEU A 7 1.65 -0.15 3.21
CA LEU A 7 2.47 -0.10 2.01
C LEU A 7 2.23 -1.39 1.24
N PHE A 8 1.68 -1.25 0.05
CA PHE A 8 1.33 -2.40 -0.78
C PHE A 8 2.51 -2.74 -1.67
N ARG A 9 3.00 -3.98 -1.60
CA ARG A 9 4.18 -4.43 -2.32
C ARG A 9 3.86 -5.62 -3.19
N GLY A 10 4.51 -5.66 -4.34
CA GLY A 10 4.31 -6.70 -5.33
C GLY A 10 3.07 -6.43 -6.16
N ARG A 11 3.19 -6.53 -7.46
CA ARG A 11 2.10 -6.24 -8.39
C ARG A 11 2.17 -7.23 -9.54
N ASP A 12 1.02 -7.81 -9.86
CA ASP A 12 0.92 -8.67 -11.03
C ASP A 12 0.81 -7.79 -12.27
N THR A 13 1.91 -7.69 -13.02
CA THR A 13 1.94 -6.92 -14.26
C THR A 13 1.51 -7.76 -15.46
N SER A 14 1.25 -9.06 -15.27
CA SER A 14 0.84 -9.97 -16.34
C SER A 14 -0.67 -10.11 -16.47
N ALA A 15 -1.44 -9.45 -15.60
CA ALA A 15 -2.89 -9.57 -15.58
C ALA A 15 -3.52 -9.00 -16.85
N SER A 16 -4.54 -9.70 -17.36
CA SER A 16 -5.34 -9.19 -18.47
C SER A 16 -6.19 -8.00 -18.04
N PRO A 17 -6.69 -7.18 -18.99
CA PRO A 17 -7.59 -6.08 -18.61
C PRO A 17 -8.82 -6.54 -17.84
N GLU A 18 -9.37 -7.71 -18.16
CA GLU A 18 -10.51 -8.27 -17.43
C GLU A 18 -10.15 -8.63 -15.99
N GLN A 19 -8.97 -9.23 -15.78
CA GLN A 19 -8.47 -9.55 -14.45
C GLN A 19 -8.20 -8.28 -13.64
N MET A 20 -7.64 -7.26 -14.27
CA MET A 20 -7.40 -5.97 -13.64
C MET A 20 -8.70 -5.31 -13.19
N GLN A 21 -9.75 -5.39 -14.01
CA GLN A 21 -11.05 -4.85 -13.66
C GLN A 21 -11.64 -5.57 -12.45
N LYS A 22 -11.60 -6.90 -12.44
CA LYS A 22 -12.09 -7.69 -11.31
C LYS A 22 -11.31 -7.39 -10.03
N THR A 23 -10.00 -7.27 -10.14
CA THR A 23 -9.15 -6.93 -9.01
C THR A 23 -9.50 -5.55 -8.47
N THR A 24 -9.68 -4.58 -9.35
CA THR A 24 -10.07 -3.22 -8.97
C THR A 24 -11.40 -3.23 -8.20
N GLU A 25 -12.37 -4.01 -8.66
CA GLU A 25 -13.66 -4.12 -7.97
C GLU A 25 -13.49 -4.68 -6.56
N LYS A 26 -12.61 -5.68 -6.38
CA LYS A 26 -12.32 -6.25 -5.06
C LYS A 26 -11.66 -5.23 -4.14
N TRP A 27 -10.70 -4.45 -4.67
CA TRP A 27 -10.06 -3.39 -3.92
C TRP A 27 -11.07 -2.34 -3.46
N MET A 28 -11.96 -1.92 -4.35
CA MET A 28 -13.01 -0.95 -4.03
C MET A 28 -13.93 -1.49 -2.94
N ALA A 29 -14.29 -2.76 -3.00
CA ALA A 29 -15.12 -3.39 -1.98
C ALA A 29 -14.43 -3.41 -0.62
N TRP A 30 -13.14 -3.72 -0.58
CA TRP A 30 -12.37 -3.74 0.66
C TRP A 30 -12.26 -2.33 1.26
N PHE A 31 -11.93 -1.33 0.44
CA PHE A 31 -11.89 0.06 0.90
C PHE A 31 -13.25 0.53 1.42
N LYS A 32 -14.32 0.15 0.75
CA LYS A 32 -15.68 0.51 1.17
C LYS A 32 -15.99 -0.07 2.55
N GLU A 33 -15.62 -1.34 2.76
CA GLU A 33 -15.81 -1.99 4.06
C GLU A 33 -15.02 -1.29 5.16
N LEU A 34 -13.74 -1.01 4.93
CA LEU A 34 -12.91 -0.28 5.90
C LEU A 34 -13.47 1.11 6.18
N GLY A 35 -13.89 1.81 5.14
CA GLY A 35 -14.47 3.14 5.27
C GLY A 35 -15.77 3.15 6.06
N ALA A 36 -16.62 2.15 5.83
CA ALA A 36 -17.89 2.03 6.54
C ALA A 36 -17.69 1.81 8.04
N LYS A 37 -16.58 1.18 8.41
CA LYS A 37 -16.22 0.93 9.82
C LYS A 37 -15.37 2.06 10.42
N GLY A 38 -15.11 3.12 9.66
CA GLY A 38 -14.37 4.28 10.15
C GLY A 38 -12.86 4.10 10.21
N HIS A 39 -12.31 3.13 9.48
CA HIS A 39 -10.87 2.83 9.53
C HIS A 39 -10.03 3.57 8.48
N ILE A 40 -10.64 4.19 7.47
CA ILE A 40 -9.88 4.92 6.45
C ILE A 40 -9.63 6.36 6.92
N LYS A 41 -8.36 6.74 7.05
CA LYS A 41 -7.95 8.11 7.32
C LYS A 41 -7.62 8.83 6.02
N GLU A 42 -6.83 8.21 5.16
CA GLU A 42 -6.41 8.72 3.86
C GLU A 42 -6.35 7.55 2.89
N PRO A 43 -7.19 7.53 1.85
CA PRO A 43 -7.15 6.41 0.90
C PRO A 43 -5.80 6.24 0.21
N GLY A 44 -5.03 7.32 0.06
CA GLY A 44 -3.75 7.27 -0.61
C GLY A 44 -3.87 7.14 -2.10
N HIS A 45 -2.82 6.63 -2.72
CA HIS A 45 -2.76 6.52 -4.18
C HIS A 45 -2.00 5.28 -4.60
N PRO A 46 -2.39 4.65 -5.72
CA PRO A 46 -1.51 3.71 -6.39
C PRO A 46 -0.36 4.50 -7.04
N LEU A 47 0.79 3.85 -7.20
CA LEU A 47 1.99 4.46 -7.76
C LEU A 47 2.35 3.78 -9.07
N GLU A 48 2.88 4.56 -10.02
CA GLU A 48 3.43 4.01 -11.25
C GLU A 48 4.75 3.30 -10.97
N HIS A 49 5.17 2.41 -11.87
CA HIS A 49 6.42 1.66 -11.73
C HIS A 49 7.67 2.45 -12.10
N THR A 50 7.51 3.64 -12.63
CA THR A 50 8.63 4.50 -13.02
C THR A 50 9.01 5.44 -11.88
N GLY A 51 10.28 5.81 -11.83
CA GLY A 51 10.73 6.77 -10.85
C GLY A 51 12.24 6.91 -10.83
N LYS A 52 12.73 7.69 -9.90
CA LYS A 52 14.16 7.92 -9.70
C LYS A 52 14.47 7.76 -8.21
N VAL A 53 15.71 7.37 -7.95
CA VAL A 53 16.23 7.26 -6.59
C VAL A 53 17.42 8.20 -6.46
N VAL A 54 17.40 9.05 -5.45
CA VAL A 54 18.50 9.96 -5.14
C VAL A 54 19.17 9.49 -3.86
N THR A 55 20.48 9.23 -3.90
CA THR A 55 21.18 8.61 -2.77
C THR A 55 22.44 9.37 -2.39
N GLY A 56 22.77 9.27 -1.10
CA GLY A 56 24.03 9.72 -0.53
C GLY A 56 24.18 11.23 -0.42
N LYS A 57 25.29 11.65 0.18
CA LYS A 57 25.60 13.07 0.35
C LYS A 57 25.82 13.78 -0.98
N GLN A 58 26.27 13.03 -1.98
CA GLN A 58 26.52 13.56 -3.32
C GLN A 58 25.26 13.63 -4.17
N LYS A 59 24.14 13.09 -3.65
CA LYS A 59 22.83 13.15 -4.31
C LYS A 59 22.86 12.54 -5.69
N ILE A 60 23.44 11.34 -5.78
CA ILE A 60 23.52 10.60 -7.04
C ILE A 60 22.11 10.13 -7.42
N VAL A 61 21.73 10.37 -8.66
CA VAL A 61 20.40 10.04 -9.19
C VAL A 61 20.51 8.77 -10.04
N ASN A 62 19.73 7.75 -9.69
CA ASN A 62 19.64 6.51 -10.44
C ASN A 62 18.19 6.24 -10.82
N ASP A 63 18.00 5.37 -11.80
CA ASP A 63 16.66 4.93 -12.14
C ASP A 63 16.07 4.12 -10.99
N GLY A 64 14.79 4.32 -10.75
CA GLY A 64 14.03 3.60 -9.73
C GLY A 64 12.83 2.91 -10.34
N PRO A 65 12.07 2.27 -9.53
CA PRO A 65 12.05 2.24 -8.05
C PRO A 65 13.23 1.48 -7.43
N TYR A 66 13.36 1.63 -6.13
CA TYR A 66 14.53 1.21 -5.36
C TYR A 66 14.69 -0.30 -5.19
N ALA A 67 13.69 -1.08 -5.43
CA ALA A 67 13.67 -2.50 -5.07
C ALA A 67 13.33 -3.37 -6.29
N GLU A 68 13.55 -4.68 -6.15
CA GLU A 68 13.09 -5.65 -7.14
C GLU A 68 11.56 -5.60 -7.26
N ALA A 69 11.03 -6.03 -8.40
CA ALA A 69 9.60 -5.90 -8.72
C ALA A 69 8.67 -6.40 -7.60
N LYS A 70 9.02 -7.50 -6.95
CA LYS A 70 8.21 -8.08 -5.86
C LYS A 70 8.18 -7.21 -4.61
N ASP A 71 9.16 -6.33 -4.42
CA ASP A 71 9.32 -5.52 -3.22
C ASP A 71 9.00 -4.05 -3.45
N VAL A 72 8.67 -3.68 -4.68
CA VAL A 72 8.35 -2.29 -5.02
C VAL A 72 7.03 -1.89 -4.35
N VAL A 73 7.03 -0.71 -3.73
CA VAL A 73 5.81 -0.13 -3.18
C VAL A 73 4.92 0.33 -4.32
N GLY A 74 3.79 -0.32 -4.50
CA GLY A 74 2.85 -0.01 -5.57
C GLY A 74 1.73 0.94 -5.16
N GLY A 75 1.68 1.30 -3.88
CA GLY A 75 0.66 2.22 -3.36
C GLY A 75 0.69 2.29 -1.86
N PHE A 76 -0.10 3.19 -1.31
CA PHE A 76 -0.20 3.36 0.13
C PHE A 76 -1.59 3.82 0.55
N THR A 77 -1.95 3.50 1.78
CA THR A 77 -3.20 3.95 2.42
C THR A 77 -2.90 4.24 3.89
N VAL A 78 -3.50 5.29 4.43
CA VAL A 78 -3.41 5.58 5.86
C VAL A 78 -4.73 5.16 6.50
N ILE A 79 -4.62 4.35 7.56
CA ILE A 79 -5.79 3.86 8.30
C ILE A 79 -5.69 4.24 9.76
N GLU A 80 -6.82 4.12 10.45
CA GLU A 80 -6.90 4.24 11.91
C GLU A 80 -7.35 2.91 12.49
N ALA A 81 -6.67 2.46 13.52
CA ALA A 81 -7.00 1.23 14.24
C ALA A 81 -6.67 1.41 15.71
N ASP A 82 -7.20 0.52 16.55
CA ASP A 82 -6.95 0.60 17.99
C ASP A 82 -5.49 0.30 18.34
N ASP A 83 -4.91 -0.66 17.62
CA ASP A 83 -3.52 -1.07 17.84
C ASP A 83 -2.97 -1.74 16.58
N LEU A 84 -1.69 -2.10 16.63
CA LEU A 84 -1.02 -2.75 15.50
C LEU A 84 -1.68 -4.09 15.16
N LEU A 85 -2.10 -4.84 16.16
CA LEU A 85 -2.74 -6.14 15.92
C LEU A 85 -4.02 -5.98 15.12
N GLN A 86 -4.85 -5.00 15.46
CA GLN A 86 -6.07 -4.74 14.68
C GLN A 86 -5.73 -4.28 13.26
N ALA A 87 -4.72 -3.40 13.11
CA ALA A 87 -4.30 -2.94 11.79
C ALA A 87 -3.86 -4.12 10.91
N VAL A 88 -3.12 -5.07 11.47
CA VAL A 88 -2.71 -6.29 10.76
C VAL A 88 -3.92 -7.13 10.37
N GLU A 89 -4.85 -7.35 11.29
CA GLU A 89 -6.04 -8.15 10.99
C GLU A 89 -6.88 -7.52 9.86
N LEU A 90 -7.05 -6.20 9.88
CA LEU A 90 -7.78 -5.51 8.82
C LEU A 90 -7.09 -5.64 7.46
N SER A 91 -5.76 -5.69 7.43
CA SER A 91 -5.01 -5.82 6.18
C SER A 91 -5.24 -7.15 5.48
N LYS A 92 -5.61 -8.19 6.23
CA LYS A 92 -5.78 -9.54 5.68
C LYS A 92 -6.91 -9.64 4.65
N GLY A 93 -7.81 -8.69 4.64
CA GLY A 93 -8.87 -8.63 3.62
C GLY A 93 -8.44 -8.05 2.28
N CYS A 94 -7.20 -7.60 2.18
CA CYS A 94 -6.71 -6.94 0.96
C CYS A 94 -6.57 -7.94 -0.20
N PRO A 95 -7.06 -7.58 -1.40
CA PRO A 95 -6.93 -8.47 -2.57
C PRO A 95 -5.50 -8.69 -3.05
N ILE A 96 -4.52 -7.91 -2.59
CA ILE A 96 -3.13 -8.03 -3.04
C ILE A 96 -2.55 -9.42 -2.79
N PHE A 97 -3.05 -10.12 -1.77
CA PHE A 97 -2.56 -11.46 -1.45
C PHE A 97 -2.92 -12.49 -2.53
N GLU A 98 -3.98 -12.24 -3.30
CA GLU A 98 -4.39 -13.14 -4.39
C GLU A 98 -3.38 -13.19 -5.52
N VAL A 99 -2.57 -12.15 -5.67
CA VAL A 99 -1.55 -12.08 -6.72
C VAL A 99 -0.13 -12.20 -6.15
N GLY A 100 -0.01 -12.71 -4.93
CA GLY A 100 1.27 -12.95 -4.30
C GLY A 100 1.96 -11.71 -3.74
N GLY A 101 1.23 -10.61 -3.62
CA GLY A 101 1.77 -9.40 -3.02
C GLY A 101 1.72 -9.42 -1.49
N SER A 102 2.13 -8.32 -0.90
CA SER A 102 2.18 -8.19 0.56
C SER A 102 1.77 -6.79 1.00
N VAL A 103 1.38 -6.69 2.25
CA VAL A 103 1.08 -5.40 2.89
C VAL A 103 2.06 -5.23 4.05
N GLU A 104 2.84 -4.17 4.01
CA GLU A 104 3.66 -3.78 5.15
C GLU A 104 2.84 -2.81 5.99
N VAL A 105 2.68 -3.11 7.27
CA VAL A 105 1.86 -2.31 8.20
C VAL A 105 2.79 -1.58 9.15
N ARG A 106 2.76 -0.26 9.13
CA ARG A 106 3.67 0.52 9.96
C ARG A 106 2.92 1.61 10.73
N PRO A 107 3.16 1.71 12.05
CA PRO A 107 2.63 2.84 12.81
C PRO A 107 3.21 4.15 12.27
N ILE A 108 2.37 5.17 12.21
CA ILE A 108 2.82 6.49 11.81
C ILE A 108 3.36 7.21 13.03
N GLN A 109 4.61 7.68 12.92
CA GLN A 109 5.23 8.43 13.98
C GLN A 109 4.66 9.86 13.99
N LYS A 110 4.24 10.33 15.16
CA LYS A 110 3.73 11.67 15.30
C LYS A 110 4.86 12.61 15.73
N PHE A 111 5.00 13.69 15.00
CA PHE A 111 5.94 14.74 15.35
C PHE A 111 5.18 15.93 15.94
N LYS A 112 5.73 16.51 16.99
CA LYS A 112 5.32 17.85 17.42
C LYS A 112 6.18 18.85 16.63
N MET A 113 5.50 19.62 15.80
CA MET A 113 6.18 20.62 14.99
C MET A 113 5.95 22.01 15.58
#